data_22e66e1399b4a0f9559d99b6aa08b4e6
#
_entry.id   22e66e1399b4a0f9559d99b6aa08b4e6
#
_cell.length_a   1.000
_cell.length_b   1.000
_cell.length_c   1.000
_cell.angle_alpha   90.00
_cell.angle_beta   90.00
_cell.angle_gamma   90.00
#
_symmetry.space_group_name_H-M   'P 1'
#
loop_
_entity.id
_entity.type
_entity.pdbx_description
1 polymer ?
#
loop_
_entity_poly.entity_id
_entity_poly.type
_entity_poly.pdbx_seq_one_letter_code
_entity_poly.pdbx_strand_id
1 'polypeptide(L)'
;VESRGLGDVYKRQIIGIALILSLSSGFQAYINRVQEDTVSTYPITIENESVDYSSMLNSMMGETGTVEDKEEGRIYAAPVMSQFVNTMSAEVKKNNLSELKKYLESPDCNIGDYVLDVQYQYDIPLNVYAKDYSGGINKVNPSTLYQDIWGVSDETMSSSLVSSFSNTDMWSQMIDNQDLLNSQYDLVAGSWPDNYNEVVVVADKNHQITDVSLYALGIRNSSELKNIMINLNKQLDDKVSSYSYEDLLNLRFKVVLPSAYYRYDEATGAYKNMSSSEDYVKQLIDNGIEVKVSGIIVAKDDAVATSITGVVGYTKNLVDYIVSENNKSDIVKAQLDNPDIDVLTGLPFSTVDIDLTMDDINAYIITLPKEQQKIISAYIANLSDDVIIEMFKSQIQQSSSNTYKNNIEALGYVTTDNPSKINIYAKDFESKDAISDIISAYNDKVKSEGNDSLEISYTDYIGLMMSSVSKVVDAISYVLIAFVSISLVVSSIMIGIITYISVLERTKEIGILRSIGASKHDISRVFNAETMIVGLVAGMIGIGFTLLLNIPINIIIKKFFNFLRF
;
A
#
# COMPACT_ATOMS: atom_id res chain seq x y z
N VAL A 1 -16.44 57.69 28.65
CA VAL A 1 -17.15 56.39 28.82
C VAL A 1 -17.49 55.77 27.45
N GLU A 2 -17.82 56.57 26.45
CA GLU A 2 -18.29 56.10 25.14
C GLU A 2 -17.18 55.58 24.23
N SER A 3 -15.99 56.14 24.21
CA SER A 3 -14.85 55.61 23.46
C SER A 3 -14.43 54.20 23.92
N ARG A 4 -14.74 53.82 25.17
CA ARG A 4 -14.55 52.46 25.67
C ARG A 4 -15.54 51.46 25.05
N GLY A 5 -16.82 51.90 24.85
CA GLY A 5 -17.84 51.04 24.21
C GLY A 5 -17.50 50.68 22.76
N LEU A 6 -17.01 51.66 21.99
CA LEU A 6 -16.58 51.49 20.62
C LEU A 6 -15.41 50.47 20.53
N GLY A 7 -14.37 50.68 21.32
CA GLY A 7 -13.20 49.80 21.34
C GLY A 7 -13.55 48.35 21.73
N ASP A 8 -14.53 48.15 22.63
CA ASP A 8 -14.94 46.81 23.07
C ASP A 8 -15.74 46.05 22.03
N VAL A 9 -16.57 46.74 21.22
CA VAL A 9 -17.29 46.11 20.08
C VAL A 9 -16.31 45.72 19.02
N TYR A 10 -15.38 46.59 18.63
CA TYR A 10 -14.32 46.25 17.64
C TYR A 10 -13.48 45.04 18.09
N LYS A 11 -13.05 45.03 19.37
CA LYS A 11 -12.26 43.92 19.90
C LYS A 11 -13.01 42.57 19.80
N ARG A 12 -14.27 42.53 20.26
CA ARG A 12 -15.08 41.29 20.23
C ARG A 12 -15.28 40.76 18.81
N GLN A 13 -15.53 41.66 17.85
CA GLN A 13 -15.73 41.27 16.46
C GLN A 13 -14.42 40.76 15.82
N ILE A 14 -13.30 41.46 16.04
CA ILE A 14 -12.00 41.06 15.52
C ILE A 14 -11.57 39.73 16.14
N ILE A 15 -11.75 39.52 17.43
CA ILE A 15 -11.46 38.25 18.11
C ILE A 15 -12.31 37.13 17.52
N GLY A 16 -13.62 37.35 17.32
CA GLY A 16 -14.52 36.31 16.74
C GLY A 16 -14.11 35.90 15.32
N ILE A 17 -13.84 36.89 14.46
CA ILE A 17 -13.40 36.63 13.08
C ILE A 17 -12.04 35.96 13.06
N ALA A 18 -11.08 36.45 13.85
CA ALA A 18 -9.73 35.89 13.90
C ALA A 18 -9.71 34.45 14.44
N LEU A 19 -10.56 34.14 15.43
CA LEU A 19 -10.72 32.76 15.93
C LEU A 19 -11.31 31.82 14.87
N ILE A 20 -12.36 32.23 14.14
CA ILE A 20 -12.97 31.41 13.10
C ILE A 20 -11.96 31.19 11.96
N LEU A 21 -11.25 32.22 11.52
CA LEU A 21 -10.22 32.09 10.48
C LEU A 21 -9.06 31.21 10.95
N SER A 22 -8.60 31.38 12.18
CA SER A 22 -7.53 30.54 12.73
C SER A 22 -7.95 29.07 12.84
N LEU A 23 -9.18 28.83 13.31
CA LEU A 23 -9.73 27.46 13.37
C LEU A 23 -9.89 26.84 11.99
N SER A 24 -10.43 27.60 11.03
CA SER A 24 -10.58 27.14 9.63
C SER A 24 -9.22 26.82 9.00
N SER A 25 -8.25 27.75 9.13
CA SER A 25 -6.89 27.53 8.59
C SER A 25 -6.18 26.36 9.27
N GLY A 26 -6.35 26.23 10.60
CA GLY A 26 -5.78 25.12 11.34
C GLY A 26 -6.40 23.77 10.96
N PHE A 27 -7.71 23.75 10.74
CA PHE A 27 -8.41 22.56 10.26
C PHE A 27 -7.96 22.18 8.85
N GLN A 28 -7.88 23.15 7.94
CA GLN A 28 -7.39 22.92 6.58
C GLN A 28 -5.94 22.41 6.58
N ALA A 29 -5.06 23.02 7.37
CA ALA A 29 -3.67 22.57 7.48
C ALA A 29 -3.56 21.14 8.06
N TYR A 30 -4.41 20.80 9.02
CA TYR A 30 -4.47 19.43 9.55
C TYR A 30 -4.93 18.42 8.49
N ILE A 31 -5.97 18.75 7.74
CA ILE A 31 -6.48 17.88 6.68
C ILE A 31 -5.44 17.69 5.58
N ASN A 32 -4.80 18.78 5.14
CA ASN A 32 -3.73 18.71 4.14
C ASN A 32 -2.60 17.78 4.63
N ARG A 33 -2.19 17.92 5.89
CA ARG A 33 -1.18 17.04 6.47
C ARG A 33 -1.63 15.57 6.49
N VAL A 34 -2.88 15.31 6.90
CA VAL A 34 -3.42 13.93 6.86
C VAL A 34 -3.44 13.38 5.44
N GLN A 35 -3.80 14.20 4.46
CA GLN A 35 -3.78 13.81 3.05
C GLN A 35 -2.35 13.54 2.57
N GLU A 36 -1.39 14.42 2.85
CA GLU A 36 0.03 14.25 2.50
C GLU A 36 0.61 12.97 3.12
N ASP A 37 0.42 12.78 4.43
CA ASP A 37 0.90 11.59 5.14
C ASP A 37 0.24 10.30 4.58
N THR A 38 -1.04 10.37 4.22
CA THR A 38 -1.75 9.22 3.65
C THR A 38 -1.25 8.90 2.25
N VAL A 39 -1.11 9.90 1.39
CA VAL A 39 -0.66 9.71 -0.01
C VAL A 39 0.79 9.26 -0.08
N SER A 40 1.67 9.78 0.79
CA SER A 40 3.07 9.35 0.87
C SER A 40 3.25 7.93 1.43
N THR A 41 2.26 7.43 2.17
CA THR A 41 2.29 6.08 2.77
C THR A 41 1.65 5.03 1.87
N TYR A 42 0.54 5.39 1.21
CA TYR A 42 -0.20 4.47 0.35
C TYR A 42 0.07 4.78 -1.12
N PRO A 43 0.86 3.97 -1.81
CA PRO A 43 1.24 4.21 -3.19
C PRO A 43 0.07 4.02 -4.16
N ILE A 44 0.21 4.59 -5.36
CA ILE A 44 -0.51 4.11 -6.53
C ILE A 44 0.11 2.76 -6.89
N THR A 45 -0.70 1.71 -6.81
CA THR A 45 -0.25 0.34 -7.07
C THR A 45 -0.75 -0.13 -8.44
N ILE A 46 0.17 -0.58 -9.28
CA ILE A 46 -0.10 -1.15 -10.59
C ILE A 46 0.43 -2.58 -10.60
N GLU A 47 -0.47 -3.54 -10.73
CA GLU A 47 -0.15 -4.98 -10.77
C GLU A 47 -0.18 -5.50 -12.20
N ASN A 48 0.50 -6.63 -12.45
CA ASN A 48 0.51 -7.28 -13.77
C ASN A 48 -0.88 -7.77 -14.22
N GLU A 49 -1.77 -8.02 -13.26
CA GLU A 49 -3.17 -8.36 -13.51
C GLU A 49 -4.05 -7.36 -12.74
N SER A 50 -4.98 -6.72 -13.44
CA SER A 50 -5.86 -5.71 -12.86
C SER A 50 -7.32 -6.05 -13.11
N VAL A 51 -8.13 -5.90 -12.06
CA VAL A 51 -9.59 -5.92 -12.14
C VAL A 51 -10.09 -4.54 -11.73
N ASP A 52 -10.99 -3.97 -12.53
CA ASP A 52 -11.57 -2.66 -12.20
C ASP A 52 -12.63 -2.81 -11.10
N TYR A 53 -12.27 -2.48 -9.89
CA TYR A 53 -13.16 -2.45 -8.73
C TYR A 53 -13.84 -1.10 -8.51
N SER A 54 -13.60 -0.09 -9.35
CA SER A 54 -14.08 1.30 -9.14
C SER A 54 -15.60 1.37 -9.05
N SER A 55 -16.32 0.66 -9.92
CA SER A 55 -17.79 0.63 -9.93
C SER A 55 -18.37 -0.04 -8.68
N MET A 56 -17.71 -1.08 -8.18
CA MET A 56 -18.11 -1.77 -6.94
C MET A 56 -17.88 -0.89 -5.72
N LEU A 57 -16.71 -0.24 -5.62
CA LEU A 57 -16.37 0.68 -4.54
C LEU A 57 -17.33 1.87 -4.49
N ASN A 58 -17.58 2.52 -5.62
CA ASN A 58 -18.53 3.63 -5.73
C ASN A 58 -19.92 3.23 -5.26
N SER A 59 -20.36 2.02 -5.61
CA SER A 59 -21.66 1.49 -5.16
C SER A 59 -21.70 1.22 -3.65
N MET A 60 -20.62 0.71 -3.07
CA MET A 60 -20.49 0.50 -1.62
C MET A 60 -20.43 1.82 -0.86
N MET A 61 -19.88 2.88 -1.44
CA MET A 61 -19.83 4.23 -0.88
C MET A 61 -21.15 5.00 -1.04
N GLY A 62 -22.18 4.39 -1.64
CA GLY A 62 -23.49 4.99 -1.85
C GLY A 62 -23.58 5.87 -3.10
N GLU A 63 -22.54 5.92 -3.92
CA GLU A 63 -22.54 6.57 -5.23
C GLU A 63 -23.11 5.62 -6.30
N THR A 64 -24.26 5.00 -6.00
CA THR A 64 -25.00 4.25 -7.01
C THR A 64 -25.57 5.23 -8.02
N GLY A 65 -25.39 4.94 -9.30
CA GLY A 65 -25.87 5.80 -10.38
C GLY A 65 -27.28 6.31 -10.10
N THR A 66 -27.43 7.62 -10.15
CA THR A 66 -28.72 8.26 -9.91
C THR A 66 -29.68 7.83 -11.03
N VAL A 67 -30.80 7.23 -10.64
CA VAL A 67 -31.91 7.04 -11.59
C VAL A 67 -32.39 8.43 -11.98
N GLU A 68 -32.20 8.81 -13.24
CA GLU A 68 -32.46 10.18 -13.73
C GLU A 68 -33.96 10.53 -13.65
N ASP A 69 -34.87 9.55 -13.87
CA ASP A 69 -36.31 9.71 -13.79
C ASP A 69 -36.89 8.94 -12.60
N LYS A 70 -36.89 9.55 -11.40
CA LYS A 70 -37.52 8.97 -10.20
C LYS A 70 -39.02 9.27 -10.18
N GLU A 71 -39.82 8.23 -10.28
CA GLU A 71 -41.26 8.34 -10.05
C GLU A 71 -41.57 8.45 -8.54
N GLU A 72 -42.47 9.36 -8.17
CA GLU A 72 -42.91 9.48 -6.78
C GLU A 72 -43.59 8.18 -6.28
N GLY A 73 -43.26 7.78 -5.06
CA GLY A 73 -43.85 6.60 -4.42
C GLY A 73 -43.16 5.27 -4.76
N ARG A 74 -41.99 5.28 -5.41
CA ARG A 74 -41.20 4.08 -5.70
C ARG A 74 -39.88 4.06 -4.96
N ILE A 75 -39.43 2.85 -4.59
CA ILE A 75 -38.09 2.58 -4.07
C ILE A 75 -37.30 1.85 -5.18
N TYR A 76 -36.14 2.35 -5.51
CA TYR A 76 -35.28 1.78 -6.53
C TYR A 76 -34.18 0.96 -5.87
N ALA A 77 -33.94 -0.26 -6.40
CA ALA A 77 -32.87 -1.12 -5.91
C ALA A 77 -31.52 -0.67 -6.49
N ALA A 78 -30.57 -0.40 -5.63
CA ALA A 78 -29.18 -0.19 -6.05
C ALA A 78 -28.56 -1.53 -6.49
N PRO A 79 -27.93 -1.63 -7.68
CA PRO A 79 -27.44 -2.89 -8.24
C PRO A 79 -26.09 -3.35 -7.65
N VAL A 80 -25.89 -3.20 -6.32
CA VAL A 80 -24.61 -3.49 -5.65
C VAL A 80 -24.17 -4.94 -5.85
N MET A 81 -25.07 -5.91 -5.64
CA MET A 81 -24.74 -7.32 -5.81
C MET A 81 -24.49 -7.70 -7.27
N SER A 82 -25.27 -7.13 -8.20
CA SER A 82 -25.07 -7.37 -9.64
C SER A 82 -23.72 -6.81 -10.10
N GLN A 83 -23.34 -5.63 -9.60
CA GLN A 83 -22.03 -5.04 -9.89
C GLN A 83 -20.90 -5.87 -9.28
N PHE A 84 -21.07 -6.36 -8.06
CA PHE A 84 -20.11 -7.27 -7.42
C PHE A 84 -19.88 -8.53 -8.25
N VAL A 85 -20.95 -9.23 -8.67
CA VAL A 85 -20.85 -10.44 -9.50
C VAL A 85 -20.25 -10.12 -10.87
N ASN A 86 -20.64 -9.01 -11.48
CA ASN A 86 -20.10 -8.59 -12.77
C ASN A 86 -18.59 -8.26 -12.67
N THR A 87 -18.17 -7.61 -11.60
CA THR A 87 -16.74 -7.31 -11.36
C THR A 87 -15.94 -8.60 -11.12
N MET A 88 -16.49 -9.56 -10.37
CA MET A 88 -15.84 -10.86 -10.18
C MET A 88 -15.80 -11.71 -11.46
N SER A 89 -16.72 -11.47 -12.40
CA SER A 89 -16.77 -12.15 -13.70
C SER A 89 -16.11 -11.32 -14.81
N ALA A 90 -15.60 -10.13 -14.48
CA ALA A 90 -14.92 -9.29 -15.44
C ALA A 90 -13.62 -9.96 -15.92
N GLU A 91 -13.29 -9.75 -17.17
CA GLU A 91 -12.04 -10.21 -17.73
C GLU A 91 -10.88 -9.51 -17.03
N VAL A 92 -9.95 -10.30 -16.50
CA VAL A 92 -8.73 -9.78 -15.89
C VAL A 92 -7.88 -9.14 -16.97
N LYS A 93 -7.67 -7.83 -16.87
CA LYS A 93 -6.75 -7.12 -17.78
C LYS A 93 -5.31 -7.39 -17.37
N LYS A 94 -4.48 -7.71 -18.36
CA LYS A 94 -3.03 -7.91 -18.16
C LYS A 94 -2.29 -6.62 -18.50
N ASN A 95 -1.53 -6.12 -17.54
CA ASN A 95 -0.67 -4.97 -17.70
C ASN A 95 0.74 -5.40 -18.14
N ASN A 96 1.31 -4.73 -19.12
CA ASN A 96 2.72 -4.91 -19.47
C ASN A 96 3.59 -3.97 -18.65
N LEU A 97 3.95 -4.42 -17.43
CA LEU A 97 4.73 -3.61 -16.50
C LEU A 97 6.18 -3.40 -16.94
N SER A 98 6.72 -4.25 -17.81
CA SER A 98 8.06 -4.07 -18.38
C SER A 98 8.11 -2.82 -19.28
N GLU A 99 7.13 -2.62 -20.14
CA GLU A 99 7.07 -1.45 -21.01
C GLU A 99 6.72 -0.18 -20.20
N LEU A 100 5.83 -0.29 -19.20
CA LEU A 100 5.57 0.83 -18.31
C LEU A 100 6.84 1.24 -17.54
N LYS A 101 7.59 0.29 -16.99
CA LYS A 101 8.86 0.56 -16.30
C LYS A 101 9.84 1.30 -17.20
N LYS A 102 10.04 0.85 -18.43
CA LYS A 102 10.91 1.52 -19.41
C LYS A 102 10.46 2.97 -19.67
N TYR A 103 9.14 3.20 -19.73
CA TYR A 103 8.60 4.55 -19.91
C TYR A 103 8.86 5.41 -18.68
N LEU A 104 8.56 4.92 -17.46
CA LEU A 104 8.78 5.66 -16.21
C LEU A 104 10.27 6.02 -15.98
N GLU A 105 11.19 5.14 -16.41
CA GLU A 105 12.64 5.36 -16.30
C GLU A 105 13.22 6.13 -17.50
N SER A 106 12.41 6.45 -18.50
CA SER A 106 12.88 7.18 -19.68
C SER A 106 13.15 8.66 -19.37
N PRO A 107 14.11 9.28 -20.07
CA PRO A 107 14.38 10.72 -19.91
C PRO A 107 13.19 11.62 -20.29
N ASP A 108 12.25 11.10 -21.07
CA ASP A 108 11.07 11.83 -21.51
C ASP A 108 9.94 11.85 -20.45
N CYS A 109 10.07 11.01 -19.42
CA CYS A 109 9.13 10.93 -18.30
C CYS A 109 9.64 11.77 -17.13
N ASN A 110 8.87 12.79 -16.75
CA ASN A 110 9.21 13.66 -15.62
C ASN A 110 8.62 13.19 -14.28
N ILE A 111 8.36 11.88 -14.14
CA ILE A 111 7.74 11.33 -12.93
C ILE A 111 8.54 11.65 -11.65
N GLY A 112 9.86 11.75 -11.74
CA GLY A 112 10.74 12.07 -10.62
C GLY A 112 10.43 13.40 -9.91
N ASP A 113 9.77 14.34 -10.59
CA ASP A 113 9.36 15.61 -9.98
C ASP A 113 8.19 15.42 -8.98
N TYR A 114 7.42 14.35 -9.12
CA TYR A 114 6.17 14.10 -8.39
C TYR A 114 6.25 12.96 -7.38
N VAL A 115 7.30 12.11 -7.42
CA VAL A 115 7.40 10.93 -6.57
C VAL A 115 8.42 11.08 -5.45
N LEU A 116 8.15 10.41 -4.32
CA LEU A 116 9.11 10.16 -3.25
C LEU A 116 9.94 8.93 -3.55
N ASP A 117 9.29 7.89 -4.14
CA ASP A 117 9.91 6.64 -4.53
C ASP A 117 9.06 5.91 -5.58
N VAL A 118 9.69 5.11 -6.42
CA VAL A 118 9.05 4.13 -7.32
C VAL A 118 9.61 2.76 -7.01
N GLN A 119 8.83 1.96 -6.30
CA GLN A 119 9.23 0.62 -5.89
C GLN A 119 8.76 -0.43 -6.89
N TYR A 120 9.71 -1.18 -7.44
CA TYR A 120 9.44 -2.35 -8.29
C TYR A 120 9.49 -3.61 -7.44
N GLN A 121 8.40 -4.37 -7.45
CA GLN A 121 8.33 -5.66 -6.78
C GLN A 121 8.32 -6.78 -7.81
N TYR A 122 8.89 -7.91 -7.44
CA TYR A 122 9.02 -9.10 -8.29
C TYR A 122 8.37 -10.28 -7.61
N ASP A 123 7.75 -11.14 -8.40
CA ASP A 123 7.05 -12.34 -7.91
C ASP A 123 8.05 -13.47 -7.64
N ILE A 124 8.95 -13.22 -6.67
CA ILE A 124 9.87 -14.23 -6.16
C ILE A 124 9.52 -14.56 -4.71
N PRO A 125 9.21 -15.84 -4.39
CA PRO A 125 8.89 -16.23 -3.03
C PRO A 125 10.06 -15.98 -2.07
N LEU A 126 9.86 -15.10 -1.08
CA LEU A 126 10.82 -14.87 -0.01
C LEU A 126 10.62 -15.94 1.08
N ASN A 127 11.24 -17.13 0.90
CA ASN A 127 11.12 -18.23 1.85
C ASN A 127 12.07 -18.04 3.02
N VAL A 128 11.54 -17.56 4.15
CA VAL A 128 12.31 -17.30 5.38
C VAL A 128 11.97 -18.29 6.46
N TYR A 129 12.99 -18.78 7.14
CA TYR A 129 12.89 -19.70 8.25
C TYR A 129 13.56 -19.13 9.49
N ALA A 130 13.03 -19.46 10.68
CA ALA A 130 13.74 -19.25 11.92
C ALA A 130 15.02 -20.12 11.93
N LYS A 131 16.14 -19.57 12.42
CA LYS A 131 17.41 -20.31 12.48
C LYS A 131 17.36 -21.46 13.47
N ASP A 132 16.65 -21.28 14.59
CA ASP A 132 16.45 -22.33 15.60
C ASP A 132 15.19 -23.13 15.28
N TYR A 133 15.37 -24.41 15.01
CA TYR A 133 14.30 -25.35 14.72
C TYR A 133 14.25 -26.52 15.72
N SER A 134 14.71 -26.29 16.95
CA SER A 134 14.65 -27.32 18.04
C SER A 134 13.21 -27.82 18.30
N GLY A 135 12.21 -26.97 18.00
CA GLY A 135 10.78 -27.29 18.06
C GLY A 135 10.16 -27.76 16.73
N GLY A 136 10.97 -28.06 15.71
CA GLY A 136 10.53 -28.34 14.34
C GLY A 136 10.78 -27.18 13.39
N ILE A 137 10.70 -27.44 12.08
CA ILE A 137 10.88 -26.41 11.05
C ILE A 137 9.83 -25.31 11.24
N ASN A 138 10.29 -24.05 11.37
CA ASN A 138 9.44 -22.89 11.52
C ASN A 138 9.64 -21.93 10.36
N LYS A 139 8.73 -21.97 9.36
CA LYS A 139 8.69 -21.04 8.24
C LYS A 139 8.01 -19.75 8.70
N VAL A 140 8.75 -18.64 8.70
CA VAL A 140 8.28 -17.35 9.20
C VAL A 140 7.77 -16.44 8.08
N ASN A 141 8.17 -16.68 6.82
CA ASN A 141 7.66 -16.00 5.65
C ASN A 141 7.73 -16.90 4.38
N PRO A 142 6.73 -16.93 3.50
CA PRO A 142 5.36 -16.52 3.78
C PRO A 142 4.83 -17.29 4.99
N SER A 143 4.05 -16.59 5.82
CA SER A 143 3.54 -17.19 7.05
C SER A 143 2.49 -18.26 6.74
N THR A 144 2.67 -19.46 7.24
CA THR A 144 1.67 -20.54 7.14
C THR A 144 0.63 -20.49 8.27
N LEU A 145 0.68 -19.43 9.09
CA LEU A 145 -0.12 -19.30 10.30
C LEU A 145 -1.62 -19.49 10.07
N TYR A 146 -2.17 -18.83 9.04
CA TYR A 146 -3.59 -18.94 8.72
C TYR A 146 -3.96 -20.31 8.16
N GLN A 147 -3.09 -20.92 7.36
CA GLN A 147 -3.26 -22.29 6.87
C GLN A 147 -3.26 -23.28 8.03
N ASP A 148 -2.34 -23.11 8.97
CA ASP A 148 -2.22 -23.96 10.16
C ASP A 148 -3.41 -23.80 11.11
N ILE A 149 -3.99 -22.58 11.22
CA ILE A 149 -5.14 -22.31 12.09
C ILE A 149 -6.47 -22.77 11.45
N TRP A 150 -6.70 -22.45 10.18
CA TRP A 150 -8.01 -22.64 9.55
C TRP A 150 -8.09 -23.88 8.66
N GLY A 151 -6.97 -24.60 8.46
CA GLY A 151 -6.92 -25.80 7.59
C GLY A 151 -7.21 -25.51 6.13
N VAL A 152 -6.99 -24.26 5.68
CA VAL A 152 -7.24 -23.81 4.31
C VAL A 152 -6.01 -24.11 3.47
N SER A 153 -6.15 -24.84 2.36
CA SER A 153 -5.03 -25.11 1.46
C SER A 153 -4.71 -23.89 0.57
N ASP A 154 -3.47 -23.81 0.09
CA ASP A 154 -3.02 -22.75 -0.84
C ASP A 154 -3.94 -22.60 -2.06
N GLU A 155 -4.48 -23.71 -2.57
CA GLU A 155 -5.41 -23.71 -3.71
C GLU A 155 -6.72 -22.97 -3.41
N THR A 156 -7.20 -23.00 -2.16
CA THR A 156 -8.42 -22.31 -1.74
C THR A 156 -8.17 -20.81 -1.46
N MET A 157 -6.94 -20.43 -1.13
CA MET A 157 -6.53 -19.05 -0.86
C MET A 157 -6.15 -18.27 -2.13
N SER A 158 -5.99 -18.95 -3.27
CA SER A 158 -5.60 -18.32 -4.54
C SER A 158 -6.70 -17.44 -5.16
N SER A 159 -7.90 -17.37 -4.59
CA SER A 159 -8.87 -16.36 -5.01
C SER A 159 -8.38 -14.98 -4.53
N SER A 160 -8.21 -14.05 -5.45
CA SER A 160 -7.67 -12.69 -5.23
C SER A 160 -8.33 -11.91 -4.09
N LEU A 161 -9.56 -12.25 -3.73
CA LEU A 161 -10.28 -11.68 -2.60
C LEU A 161 -9.78 -12.21 -1.24
N VAL A 162 -9.51 -13.50 -1.13
CA VAL A 162 -9.05 -14.12 0.12
C VAL A 162 -7.59 -13.72 0.37
N SER A 163 -6.76 -13.66 -0.67
CA SER A 163 -5.37 -13.19 -0.54
C SER A 163 -5.27 -11.70 -0.15
N SER A 164 -6.24 -10.88 -0.54
CA SER A 164 -6.29 -9.47 -0.13
C SER A 164 -6.65 -9.27 1.36
N PHE A 165 -7.37 -10.21 1.96
CA PHE A 165 -7.73 -10.16 3.38
C PHE A 165 -6.78 -10.95 4.28
N SER A 166 -6.07 -11.94 3.73
CA SER A 166 -5.04 -12.70 4.42
C SER A 166 -3.66 -12.14 4.07
N ASN A 167 -3.27 -11.02 4.67
CA ASN A 167 -1.89 -10.55 4.56
C ASN A 167 -0.99 -11.56 5.28
N THR A 168 -0.56 -12.61 4.55
CA THR A 168 0.33 -13.66 5.05
C THR A 168 1.78 -13.20 5.09
N ASP A 169 2.08 -12.09 4.41
CA ASP A 169 3.42 -11.52 4.36
C ASP A 169 3.64 -10.59 5.55
N MET A 170 4.24 -11.17 6.59
CA MET A 170 4.68 -10.42 7.78
C MET A 170 5.99 -9.66 7.52
N TRP A 171 6.64 -9.91 6.40
CA TRP A 171 7.85 -9.26 5.92
C TRP A 171 7.50 -8.30 4.81
N SER A 172 7.84 -7.02 4.96
CA SER A 172 7.56 -5.97 3.97
C SER A 172 8.84 -5.39 3.42
N GLN A 173 8.89 -5.19 2.10
CA GLN A 173 9.96 -4.42 1.49
C GLN A 173 9.80 -2.94 1.88
N MET A 174 10.86 -2.37 2.46
CA MET A 174 10.91 -0.94 2.78
C MET A 174 11.05 -0.12 1.50
N ILE A 175 10.54 1.09 1.56
CA ILE A 175 10.78 2.10 0.52
C ILE A 175 12.26 2.53 0.55
N ASP A 176 12.80 2.89 -0.61
CA ASP A 176 14.18 3.36 -0.75
C ASP A 176 14.26 4.89 -0.58
N ASN A 177 13.63 5.39 0.49
CA ASN A 177 13.62 6.80 0.86
C ASN A 177 13.81 6.95 2.37
N GLN A 178 15.06 7.21 2.78
CA GLN A 178 15.44 7.30 4.19
C GLN A 178 14.77 8.48 4.91
N ASP A 179 14.55 9.59 4.22
CA ASP A 179 13.90 10.77 4.82
C ASP A 179 12.44 10.47 5.17
N LEU A 180 11.74 9.76 4.28
CA LEU A 180 10.37 9.32 4.54
C LEU A 180 10.34 8.29 5.68
N LEU A 181 11.24 7.31 5.69
CA LEU A 181 11.34 6.36 6.81
C LEU A 181 11.61 7.07 8.13
N ASN A 182 12.53 8.03 8.16
CA ASN A 182 12.86 8.82 9.34
C ASN A 182 11.70 9.76 9.77
N SER A 183 10.81 10.14 8.86
CA SER A 183 9.62 10.92 9.21
C SER A 183 8.56 10.09 9.93
N GLN A 184 8.49 8.79 9.64
CA GLN A 184 7.46 7.86 10.13
C GLN A 184 7.90 7.05 11.35
N TYR A 185 9.21 6.79 11.48
CA TYR A 185 9.75 5.90 12.51
C TYR A 185 10.90 6.53 13.30
N ASP A 186 11.02 6.13 14.55
CA ASP A 186 12.19 6.34 15.39
C ASP A 186 13.01 5.05 15.47
N LEU A 187 14.31 5.13 15.20
CA LEU A 187 15.25 4.04 15.43
C LEU A 187 15.58 3.98 16.92
N VAL A 188 15.03 2.98 17.64
CA VAL A 188 15.18 2.89 19.10
C VAL A 188 16.35 2.01 19.54
N ALA A 189 16.83 1.12 18.66
CA ALA A 189 18.03 0.30 18.93
C ALA A 189 18.67 -0.17 17.61
N GLY A 190 19.98 -0.37 17.61
CA GLY A 190 20.75 -0.84 16.45
C GLY A 190 20.95 0.23 15.38
N SER A 191 20.88 -0.17 14.12
CA SER A 191 21.06 0.69 12.93
C SER A 191 20.05 0.34 11.84
N TRP A 192 19.78 1.29 10.94
CA TRP A 192 19.10 0.99 9.68
C TRP A 192 19.91 -0.05 8.88
N PRO A 193 19.27 -0.90 8.06
CA PRO A 193 19.95 -1.87 7.21
C PRO A 193 20.80 -1.20 6.14
N ASP A 194 22.07 -1.54 6.09
CA ASP A 194 23.00 -1.11 5.04
C ASP A 194 23.34 -2.24 4.06
N ASN A 195 23.25 -3.49 4.53
CA ASN A 195 23.58 -4.67 3.74
C ASN A 195 22.34 -5.44 3.34
N TYR A 196 22.45 -6.22 2.26
CA TYR A 196 21.34 -7.03 1.75
C TYR A 196 20.77 -8.01 2.78
N ASN A 197 21.58 -8.46 3.73
CA ASN A 197 21.22 -9.45 4.75
C ASN A 197 20.84 -8.84 6.11
N GLU A 198 20.45 -7.57 6.12
CA GLU A 198 20.03 -6.84 7.30
C GLU A 198 18.54 -6.47 7.18
N VAL A 199 17.82 -6.57 8.31
CA VAL A 199 16.41 -6.22 8.41
C VAL A 199 16.12 -5.47 9.69
N VAL A 200 14.99 -4.78 9.76
CA VAL A 200 14.50 -4.11 10.97
C VAL A 200 13.26 -4.81 11.51
N VAL A 201 13.12 -4.79 12.83
CA VAL A 201 11.87 -5.14 13.51
C VAL A 201 11.07 -3.87 13.72
N VAL A 202 9.78 -3.93 13.39
CA VAL A 202 8.85 -2.80 13.44
C VAL A 202 7.89 -2.99 14.61
N ALA A 203 7.82 -2.00 15.50
CA ALA A 203 6.84 -1.93 16.57
C ALA A 203 5.91 -0.71 16.38
N ASP A 204 4.75 -0.75 17.00
CA ASP A 204 3.82 0.36 16.98
C ASP A 204 4.30 1.54 17.88
N LYS A 205 3.58 2.66 17.85
CA LYS A 205 3.87 3.84 18.69
C LYS A 205 3.88 3.58 20.21
N ASN A 206 3.26 2.48 20.66
CA ASN A 206 3.24 2.06 22.06
C ASN A 206 4.39 1.11 22.41
N HIS A 207 5.37 0.92 21.52
CA HIS A 207 6.43 -0.08 21.61
C HIS A 207 5.89 -1.52 21.71
N GLN A 208 4.79 -1.80 20.99
CA GLN A 208 4.15 -3.10 21.02
C GLN A 208 4.24 -3.77 19.64
N ILE A 209 4.39 -5.08 19.66
CA ILE A 209 4.18 -5.97 18.52
C ILE A 209 3.05 -6.93 18.89
N THR A 210 2.25 -7.32 17.91
CA THR A 210 1.16 -8.27 18.17
C THR A 210 1.70 -9.65 18.52
N ASP A 211 0.94 -10.43 19.24
CA ASP A 211 1.32 -11.83 19.55
C ASP A 211 1.44 -12.67 18.26
N VAL A 212 0.65 -12.37 17.22
CA VAL A 212 0.80 -12.95 15.88
C VAL A 212 2.19 -12.67 15.30
N SER A 213 2.72 -11.47 15.52
CA SER A 213 4.06 -11.09 15.07
C SER A 213 5.18 -11.91 15.69
N LEU A 214 4.96 -12.48 16.88
CA LEU A 214 5.96 -13.37 17.53
C LEU A 214 6.20 -14.65 16.72
N TYR A 215 5.20 -15.11 15.96
CA TYR A 215 5.35 -16.23 15.04
C TYR A 215 6.14 -15.82 13.80
N ALA A 216 5.89 -14.63 13.25
CA ALA A 216 6.64 -14.07 12.12
C ALA A 216 8.10 -13.75 12.46
N LEU A 217 8.40 -13.51 13.75
CA LEU A 217 9.76 -13.34 14.27
C LEU A 217 10.41 -14.69 14.66
N GLY A 218 9.68 -15.79 14.53
CA GLY A 218 10.19 -17.11 14.91
C GLY A 218 10.40 -17.31 16.42
N ILE A 219 9.93 -16.36 17.24
CA ILE A 219 10.00 -16.44 18.72
C ILE A 219 9.04 -17.52 19.23
N ARG A 220 7.88 -17.67 18.56
CA ARG A 220 6.93 -18.74 18.80
C ARG A 220 6.79 -19.61 17.56
N ASN A 221 6.54 -20.91 17.76
CA ASN A 221 6.34 -21.84 16.66
C ASN A 221 4.83 -21.94 16.30
N SER A 222 4.50 -21.85 15.02
CA SER A 222 3.12 -21.95 14.52
C SER A 222 2.44 -23.27 14.91
N SER A 223 3.20 -24.36 15.11
CA SER A 223 2.67 -25.63 15.60
C SER A 223 2.03 -25.55 17.00
N GLU A 224 2.39 -24.55 17.82
CA GLU A 224 1.75 -24.32 19.12
C GLU A 224 0.29 -23.89 18.94
N LEU A 225 0.00 -23.01 17.99
CA LEU A 225 -1.35 -22.56 17.67
C LEU A 225 -2.22 -23.71 17.16
N LYS A 226 -1.68 -24.54 16.27
CA LYS A 226 -2.39 -25.72 15.78
C LYS A 226 -2.79 -26.65 16.93
N ASN A 227 -1.89 -26.89 17.87
CA ASN A 227 -2.17 -27.71 19.06
C ASN A 227 -3.22 -27.08 19.99
N ILE A 228 -3.26 -25.75 20.10
CA ILE A 228 -4.25 -25.02 20.90
C ILE A 228 -5.62 -25.07 20.25
N MET A 229 -5.70 -24.88 18.93
CA MET A 229 -6.95 -24.95 18.16
C MET A 229 -7.57 -26.36 18.16
N ILE A 230 -6.74 -27.40 18.10
CA ILE A 230 -7.21 -28.80 18.20
C ILE A 230 -7.72 -29.08 19.62
N ASN A 231 -7.12 -28.47 20.64
CA ASN A 231 -7.47 -28.65 22.06
C ASN A 231 -8.20 -27.41 22.59
N LEU A 232 -9.42 -27.14 22.09
CA LEU A 232 -10.26 -25.96 22.44
C LEU A 232 -10.48 -25.72 23.97
N ASN A 233 -10.04 -26.62 24.83
CA ASN A 233 -10.09 -26.47 26.29
C ASN A 233 -8.87 -25.78 26.90
N LYS A 234 -7.84 -25.43 26.11
CA LYS A 234 -6.66 -24.70 26.56
C LYS A 234 -6.84 -23.23 26.29
N GLN A 235 -7.08 -22.45 27.34
CA GLN A 235 -7.03 -20.99 27.22
C GLN A 235 -5.61 -20.53 26.91
N LEU A 236 -5.47 -19.59 25.99
CA LEU A 236 -4.23 -18.86 25.78
C LEU A 236 -3.92 -18.06 27.05
N ASP A 237 -2.65 -18.00 27.41
CA ASP A 237 -2.20 -17.18 28.54
C ASP A 237 -2.24 -15.71 28.12
N ASP A 238 -3.15 -14.92 28.71
CA ASP A 238 -3.31 -13.49 28.45
C ASP A 238 -2.17 -12.63 29.04
N LYS A 239 -1.12 -13.24 29.56
CA LYS A 239 0.01 -12.51 30.11
C LYS A 239 0.78 -11.78 29.03
N VAL A 240 0.95 -10.47 29.22
CA VAL A 240 1.81 -9.65 28.39
C VAL A 240 3.25 -10.16 28.51
N SER A 241 3.77 -10.70 27.41
CA SER A 241 5.19 -11.05 27.29
C SER A 241 5.99 -9.80 26.92
N SER A 242 7.21 -9.68 27.41
CA SER A 242 8.14 -8.60 27.07
C SER A 242 9.48 -9.18 26.62
N TYR A 243 10.09 -8.55 25.65
CA TYR A 243 11.38 -8.91 25.09
C TYR A 243 12.31 -7.70 25.14
N SER A 244 13.57 -7.91 25.48
CA SER A 244 14.55 -6.83 25.44
C SER A 244 14.94 -6.49 23.99
N TYR A 245 15.44 -5.28 23.75
CA TYR A 245 15.99 -4.93 22.43
C TYR A 245 17.15 -5.85 22.04
N GLU A 246 17.94 -6.32 22.99
CA GLU A 246 19.02 -7.25 22.76
C GLU A 246 18.50 -8.62 22.27
N ASP A 247 17.40 -9.13 22.85
CA ASP A 247 16.77 -10.37 22.39
C ASP A 247 16.35 -10.28 20.92
N LEU A 248 15.73 -9.16 20.54
CA LEU A 248 15.27 -8.92 19.18
C LEU A 248 16.42 -8.69 18.18
N LEU A 249 17.46 -7.95 18.57
CA LEU A 249 18.66 -7.74 17.74
C LEU A 249 19.48 -9.03 17.54
N ASN A 250 19.33 -9.99 18.43
CA ASN A 250 19.98 -11.30 18.32
C ASN A 250 19.23 -12.28 17.41
N LEU A 251 18.04 -11.94 16.92
CA LEU A 251 17.30 -12.80 15.99
C LEU A 251 18.08 -12.99 14.69
N ARG A 252 18.03 -14.21 14.19
CA ARG A 252 18.67 -14.64 12.94
C ARG A 252 17.68 -15.50 12.16
N PHE A 253 17.65 -15.26 10.86
CA PHE A 253 16.79 -15.96 9.94
C PHE A 253 17.61 -16.61 8.84
N LYS A 254 17.01 -17.57 8.17
CA LYS A 254 17.58 -18.25 7.02
C LYS A 254 16.65 -18.11 5.81
N VAL A 255 17.15 -17.55 4.73
CA VAL A 255 16.41 -17.48 3.46
C VAL A 255 16.84 -18.65 2.58
N VAL A 256 15.86 -19.38 2.08
CA VAL A 256 16.04 -20.51 1.17
C VAL A 256 15.54 -20.08 -0.22
N LEU A 257 16.40 -20.23 -1.22
CA LEU A 257 16.04 -19.89 -2.61
C LEU A 257 14.95 -20.82 -3.14
N PRO A 258 13.98 -20.34 -3.93
CA PRO A 258 12.95 -21.19 -4.53
C PRO A 258 13.52 -22.37 -5.31
N SER A 259 14.56 -22.14 -6.10
CA SER A 259 15.23 -23.19 -6.88
C SER A 259 15.93 -24.25 -6.04
N ALA A 260 16.30 -23.94 -4.80
CA ALA A 260 17.02 -24.87 -3.92
C ALA A 260 16.18 -26.08 -3.45
N TYR A 261 14.85 -25.98 -3.52
CA TYR A 261 13.98 -27.11 -3.18
C TYR A 261 14.02 -28.25 -4.20
N TYR A 262 14.68 -28.07 -5.32
CA TYR A 262 14.73 -29.05 -6.38
C TYR A 262 16.12 -29.68 -6.47
N ARG A 263 16.15 -30.99 -6.55
CA ARG A 263 17.38 -31.76 -6.69
C ARG A 263 17.35 -32.59 -7.96
N TYR A 264 18.42 -32.54 -8.73
CA TYR A 264 18.58 -33.37 -9.92
C TYR A 264 18.66 -34.84 -9.53
N ASP A 265 17.88 -35.68 -10.23
CA ASP A 265 17.86 -37.13 -10.07
C ASP A 265 18.45 -37.75 -11.35
N GLU A 266 19.68 -38.27 -11.24
CA GLU A 266 20.39 -38.90 -12.34
C GLU A 266 19.65 -40.11 -12.94
N ALA A 267 18.80 -40.79 -12.13
CA ALA A 267 18.07 -41.96 -12.60
C ALA A 267 16.92 -41.61 -13.55
N THR A 268 16.30 -40.46 -13.35
CA THR A 268 15.17 -39.98 -14.16
C THR A 268 15.59 -38.90 -15.17
N GLY A 269 16.75 -38.27 -15.01
CA GLY A 269 17.21 -37.14 -15.82
C GLY A 269 16.40 -35.86 -15.61
N ALA A 270 15.65 -35.75 -14.51
CA ALA A 270 14.76 -34.65 -14.17
C ALA A 270 15.01 -34.12 -12.76
N TYR A 271 14.50 -32.91 -12.46
CA TYR A 271 14.61 -32.35 -11.13
C TYR A 271 13.39 -32.73 -10.29
N LYS A 272 13.64 -33.21 -9.08
CA LYS A 272 12.60 -33.62 -8.13
C LYS A 272 12.42 -32.57 -7.06
N ASN A 273 11.18 -32.16 -6.81
CA ASN A 273 10.83 -31.30 -5.68
C ASN A 273 10.99 -32.06 -4.35
N MET A 274 11.86 -31.54 -3.47
CA MET A 274 12.22 -32.11 -2.18
C MET A 274 11.62 -31.34 -1.01
N SER A 275 10.71 -30.40 -1.24
CA SER A 275 10.11 -29.54 -0.18
C SER A 275 9.35 -30.35 0.88
N SER A 276 8.86 -31.53 0.55
CA SER A 276 8.19 -32.44 1.48
C SER A 276 9.16 -33.25 2.37
N SER A 277 10.47 -33.23 2.08
CA SER A 277 11.48 -33.94 2.85
C SER A 277 12.02 -33.06 3.97
N GLU A 278 11.60 -33.32 5.21
CA GLU A 278 12.01 -32.52 6.38
C GLU A 278 13.54 -32.46 6.53
N ASP A 279 14.23 -33.59 6.36
CA ASP A 279 15.70 -33.64 6.48
C ASP A 279 16.39 -32.81 5.39
N TYR A 280 15.83 -32.81 4.17
CA TYR A 280 16.35 -31.99 3.07
C TYR A 280 16.12 -30.51 3.34
N VAL A 281 14.93 -30.14 3.80
CA VAL A 281 14.60 -28.74 4.13
C VAL A 281 15.49 -28.25 5.28
N LYS A 282 15.78 -29.06 6.29
CA LYS A 282 16.76 -28.72 7.34
C LYS A 282 18.15 -28.42 6.78
N GLN A 283 18.63 -29.23 5.84
CA GLN A 283 19.92 -28.96 5.16
C GLN A 283 19.87 -27.65 4.38
N LEU A 284 18.75 -27.33 3.72
CA LEU A 284 18.59 -26.07 3.02
C LEU A 284 18.62 -24.89 3.99
N ILE A 285 17.97 -25.00 5.14
CA ILE A 285 17.97 -23.96 6.19
C ILE A 285 19.40 -23.74 6.70
N ASP A 286 20.12 -24.81 7.03
CA ASP A 286 21.50 -24.71 7.53
C ASP A 286 22.42 -23.98 6.56
N ASN A 287 22.28 -24.27 5.25
CA ASN A 287 23.05 -23.66 4.18
C ASN A 287 22.45 -22.37 3.63
N GLY A 288 21.25 -21.98 4.08
CA GLY A 288 20.52 -20.82 3.60
C GLY A 288 21.22 -19.51 3.90
N ILE A 289 20.82 -18.45 3.17
CA ILE A 289 21.31 -17.10 3.34
C ILE A 289 20.96 -16.62 4.74
N GLU A 290 21.96 -16.24 5.53
CA GLU A 290 21.71 -15.72 6.87
C GLU A 290 21.31 -14.26 6.82
N VAL A 291 20.15 -13.93 7.42
CA VAL A 291 19.62 -12.58 7.58
C VAL A 291 19.54 -12.27 9.07
N LYS A 292 19.99 -11.07 9.45
CA LYS A 292 20.05 -10.62 10.86
C LYS A 292 19.21 -9.36 11.07
N VAL A 293 18.65 -9.23 12.26
CA VAL A 293 18.07 -7.97 12.69
C VAL A 293 19.20 -6.98 12.98
N SER A 294 19.22 -5.84 12.27
CA SER A 294 20.19 -4.76 12.48
C SER A 294 19.65 -3.64 13.33
N GLY A 295 18.33 -3.44 13.33
CA GLY A 295 17.69 -2.36 14.07
C GLY A 295 16.26 -2.68 14.49
N ILE A 296 15.80 -1.88 15.46
CA ILE A 296 14.41 -1.87 15.92
C ILE A 296 13.88 -0.46 15.72
N ILE A 297 12.77 -0.35 15.03
CA ILE A 297 12.09 0.90 14.73
C ILE A 297 10.70 0.93 15.35
N VAL A 298 10.28 2.10 15.76
CA VAL A 298 8.98 2.35 16.38
C VAL A 298 8.27 3.45 15.62
N ALA A 299 6.99 3.27 15.34
CA ALA A 299 6.19 4.30 14.69
C ALA A 299 6.14 5.57 15.55
N LYS A 300 6.35 6.74 14.95
CA LYS A 300 6.27 8.03 15.66
C LYS A 300 4.86 8.35 16.10
N ASP A 301 4.73 9.05 17.22
CA ASP A 301 3.43 9.46 17.77
C ASP A 301 2.62 10.35 16.83
N ASP A 302 3.29 11.16 16.02
CA ASP A 302 2.68 12.10 15.09
C ASP A 302 2.56 11.56 13.66
N ALA A 303 3.09 10.37 13.36
CA ALA A 303 2.86 9.71 12.08
C ALA A 303 1.38 9.30 11.93
N VAL A 304 0.73 9.76 10.87
CA VAL A 304 -0.67 9.44 10.57
C VAL A 304 -0.79 8.00 10.08
N ALA A 305 0.15 7.58 9.25
CA ALA A 305 0.26 6.24 8.70
C ALA A 305 1.73 5.87 8.54
N THR A 306 2.01 4.58 8.38
CA THR A 306 3.36 4.04 8.25
C THR A 306 3.47 3.17 7.01
N SER A 307 4.59 3.28 6.28
CA SER A 307 4.80 2.62 4.99
C SER A 307 5.16 1.13 5.09
N ILE A 308 5.61 0.65 6.26
CA ILE A 308 5.94 -0.76 6.48
C ILE A 308 4.72 -1.43 7.11
N THR A 309 4.08 -2.33 6.37
CA THR A 309 2.85 -3.03 6.81
C THR A 309 3.14 -4.31 7.60
N GLY A 310 4.36 -4.87 7.46
CA GLY A 310 4.81 -6.06 8.18
C GLY A 310 5.51 -5.74 9.51
N VAL A 311 5.81 -6.79 10.27
CA VAL A 311 6.59 -6.69 11.51
C VAL A 311 8.10 -6.72 11.25
N VAL A 312 8.52 -7.13 10.06
CA VAL A 312 9.92 -7.10 9.60
C VAL A 312 10.02 -6.29 8.32
N GLY A 313 10.89 -5.27 8.34
CA GLY A 313 11.22 -4.47 7.16
C GLY A 313 12.54 -4.92 6.55
N TYR A 314 12.56 -5.23 5.25
CA TYR A 314 13.76 -5.59 4.49
C TYR A 314 14.01 -4.64 3.33
N THR A 315 15.25 -4.57 2.87
CA THR A 315 15.66 -3.67 1.78
C THR A 315 15.46 -4.32 0.40
N LYS A 316 15.35 -3.50 -0.63
CA LYS A 316 15.40 -3.94 -2.04
C LYS A 316 16.66 -4.79 -2.33
N ASN A 317 17.80 -4.47 -1.68
CA ASN A 317 19.04 -5.20 -1.86
C ASN A 317 18.92 -6.70 -1.52
N LEU A 318 18.08 -7.07 -0.56
CA LEU A 318 17.81 -8.48 -0.26
C LEU A 318 17.12 -9.17 -1.43
N VAL A 319 16.12 -8.53 -2.02
CA VAL A 319 15.41 -9.08 -3.18
C VAL A 319 16.34 -9.21 -4.37
N ASP A 320 17.10 -8.17 -4.69
CA ASP A 320 18.06 -8.17 -5.80
C ASP A 320 19.11 -9.29 -5.63
N TYR A 321 19.60 -9.51 -4.40
CA TYR A 321 20.53 -10.59 -4.09
C TYR A 321 19.87 -11.97 -4.30
N ILE A 322 18.64 -12.18 -3.79
CA ILE A 322 17.91 -13.44 -3.94
C ILE A 322 17.66 -13.73 -5.42
N VAL A 323 17.19 -12.75 -6.20
CA VAL A 323 16.96 -12.87 -7.64
C VAL A 323 18.27 -13.27 -8.34
N SER A 324 19.35 -12.56 -8.05
CA SER A 324 20.66 -12.85 -8.66
C SER A 324 21.14 -14.26 -8.37
N GLU A 325 21.06 -14.73 -7.12
CA GLU A 325 21.51 -16.06 -6.74
C GLU A 325 20.58 -17.17 -7.25
N ASN A 326 19.25 -16.95 -7.19
CA ASN A 326 18.28 -17.92 -7.67
C ASN A 326 18.42 -18.15 -9.18
N ASN A 327 18.62 -17.08 -9.96
CA ASN A 327 18.77 -17.15 -11.41
C ASN A 327 20.08 -17.84 -11.85
N LYS A 328 21.07 -17.95 -10.97
CA LYS A 328 22.33 -18.69 -11.24
C LYS A 328 22.19 -20.19 -11.03
N SER A 329 21.10 -20.66 -10.45
CA SER A 329 20.90 -22.08 -10.14
C SER A 329 20.86 -22.94 -11.40
N ASP A 330 21.31 -24.18 -11.29
CA ASP A 330 21.41 -25.08 -12.45
C ASP A 330 20.03 -25.45 -12.99
N ILE A 331 19.01 -25.58 -12.12
CA ILE A 331 17.65 -25.90 -12.58
C ILE A 331 17.02 -24.74 -13.36
N VAL A 332 17.22 -23.50 -12.92
CA VAL A 332 16.73 -22.32 -13.65
C VAL A 332 17.38 -22.24 -15.02
N LYS A 333 18.70 -22.41 -15.09
CA LYS A 333 19.42 -22.46 -16.36
C LYS A 333 18.92 -23.59 -17.25
N ALA A 334 18.76 -24.81 -16.68
CA ALA A 334 18.27 -25.94 -17.43
C ALA A 334 16.89 -25.68 -18.04
N GLN A 335 15.99 -25.00 -17.31
CA GLN A 335 14.65 -24.66 -17.84
C GLN A 335 14.73 -23.56 -18.91
N LEU A 336 15.58 -22.56 -18.73
CA LEU A 336 15.77 -21.49 -19.72
C LEU A 336 16.40 -22.02 -21.03
N ASP A 337 17.36 -22.93 -20.90
CA ASP A 337 18.03 -23.56 -22.05
C ASP A 337 17.11 -24.55 -22.78
N ASN A 338 16.06 -25.08 -22.13
CA ASN A 338 15.11 -26.02 -22.67
C ASN A 338 13.65 -25.54 -22.51
N PRO A 339 13.22 -24.48 -23.23
CA PRO A 339 11.91 -23.89 -23.05
C PRO A 339 10.73 -24.79 -23.40
N ASP A 340 10.98 -25.83 -24.20
CA ASP A 340 9.96 -26.80 -24.66
C ASP A 340 9.87 -28.05 -23.78
N ILE A 341 10.82 -28.22 -22.84
CA ILE A 341 10.92 -29.41 -21.98
C ILE A 341 10.64 -28.98 -20.52
N ASP A 342 9.75 -29.70 -19.88
CA ASP A 342 9.54 -29.58 -18.43
C ASP A 342 10.71 -30.27 -17.70
N VAL A 343 11.59 -29.49 -17.11
CA VAL A 343 12.77 -30.01 -16.39
C VAL A 343 12.40 -30.79 -15.11
N LEU A 344 11.16 -30.69 -14.64
CA LEU A 344 10.67 -31.40 -13.46
C LEU A 344 10.20 -32.83 -13.82
N THR A 345 9.80 -33.05 -15.04
CA THR A 345 9.34 -34.37 -15.54
C THR A 345 10.25 -34.98 -16.61
N GLY A 346 11.08 -34.15 -17.24
CA GLY A 346 11.88 -34.55 -18.40
C GLY A 346 11.08 -34.69 -19.69
N LEU A 347 9.80 -34.30 -19.69
CA LEU A 347 8.87 -34.46 -20.80
C LEU A 347 8.59 -33.09 -21.46
N PRO A 348 8.22 -33.07 -22.76
CA PRO A 348 7.78 -31.83 -23.41
C PRO A 348 6.52 -31.27 -22.76
N PHE A 349 6.37 -29.93 -22.78
CA PHE A 349 5.12 -29.29 -22.35
C PHE A 349 3.96 -29.62 -23.29
N SER A 350 2.75 -29.81 -22.76
CA SER A 350 1.54 -30.23 -23.49
C SER A 350 1.06 -29.25 -24.57
N THR A 351 1.60 -28.03 -24.62
CA THR A 351 1.29 -27.01 -25.64
C THR A 351 2.12 -27.16 -26.90
N VAL A 352 3.14 -27.99 -26.88
CA VAL A 352 3.93 -28.31 -28.10
C VAL A 352 3.13 -29.33 -28.87
N ASP A 353 2.70 -28.97 -30.09
CA ASP A 353 2.12 -29.93 -31.02
C ASP A 353 3.26 -30.88 -31.49
N ILE A 354 3.47 -31.92 -30.69
CA ILE A 354 4.56 -32.86 -30.93
C ILE A 354 4.08 -33.79 -32.02
N ASP A 355 4.74 -33.73 -33.13
CA ASP A 355 4.64 -34.74 -34.16
C ASP A 355 5.37 -36.00 -33.64
N LEU A 356 4.73 -36.68 -32.66
CA LEU A 356 5.29 -37.86 -32.02
C LEU A 356 5.31 -39.01 -33.02
N THR A 357 6.49 -39.52 -33.26
CA THR A 357 6.67 -40.69 -34.16
C THR A 357 6.90 -41.97 -33.36
N MET A 358 6.71 -43.13 -33.98
CA MET A 358 7.05 -44.42 -33.37
C MET A 358 8.54 -44.53 -33.01
N ASP A 359 9.41 -43.83 -33.74
CA ASP A 359 10.85 -43.80 -33.45
C ASP A 359 11.13 -43.05 -32.15
N ASP A 360 10.43 -41.94 -31.89
CA ASP A 360 10.54 -41.19 -30.65
C ASP A 360 10.05 -42.02 -29.45
N ILE A 361 8.93 -42.72 -29.62
CA ILE A 361 8.37 -43.62 -28.60
C ILE A 361 9.34 -44.77 -28.31
N ASN A 362 9.92 -45.39 -29.32
CA ASN A 362 10.89 -46.44 -29.15
C ASN A 362 12.17 -45.93 -28.47
N ALA A 363 12.64 -44.72 -28.83
CA ALA A 363 13.77 -44.08 -28.18
C ALA A 363 13.48 -43.80 -26.69
N TYR A 364 12.26 -43.36 -26.37
CA TYR A 364 11.83 -43.16 -24.98
C TYR A 364 11.79 -44.49 -24.20
N ILE A 365 11.18 -45.55 -24.78
CA ILE A 365 11.09 -46.88 -24.15
C ILE A 365 12.49 -47.40 -23.78
N ILE A 366 13.49 -47.19 -24.64
CA ILE A 366 14.87 -47.62 -24.40
C ILE A 366 15.50 -46.94 -23.19
N THR A 367 15.06 -45.73 -22.84
CA THR A 367 15.57 -44.99 -21.66
C THR A 367 15.01 -45.51 -20.31
N LEU A 368 13.92 -46.30 -20.36
CA LEU A 368 13.27 -46.82 -19.17
C LEU A 368 14.02 -48.01 -18.56
N PRO A 369 13.82 -48.31 -17.24
CA PRO A 369 14.33 -49.51 -16.62
C PRO A 369 13.89 -50.79 -17.36
N LYS A 370 14.75 -51.77 -17.48
CA LYS A 370 14.51 -52.99 -18.27
C LYS A 370 13.18 -53.70 -18.00
N GLU A 371 12.73 -53.71 -16.75
CA GLU A 371 11.43 -54.31 -16.37
C GLU A 371 10.25 -53.52 -16.94
N GLN A 372 10.34 -52.17 -16.92
CA GLN A 372 9.31 -51.30 -17.52
C GLN A 372 9.31 -51.43 -19.06
N GLN A 373 10.49 -51.50 -19.68
CA GLN A 373 10.59 -51.77 -21.13
C GLN A 373 9.82 -53.04 -21.52
N LYS A 374 9.98 -54.15 -20.80
CA LYS A 374 9.29 -55.40 -21.05
C LYS A 374 7.77 -55.27 -20.95
N ILE A 375 7.30 -54.60 -19.88
CA ILE A 375 5.87 -54.40 -19.63
C ILE A 375 5.25 -53.56 -20.74
N ILE A 376 5.86 -52.45 -21.10
CA ILE A 376 5.36 -51.55 -22.13
C ILE A 376 5.40 -52.20 -23.48
N SER A 377 6.53 -52.81 -23.85
CA SER A 377 6.67 -53.52 -25.14
C SER A 377 5.66 -54.66 -25.30
N ALA A 378 5.36 -55.42 -24.25
CA ALA A 378 4.33 -56.44 -24.26
C ALA A 378 2.92 -55.85 -24.40
N TYR A 379 2.65 -54.69 -23.81
CA TYR A 379 1.36 -54.02 -23.89
C TYR A 379 1.08 -53.46 -25.29
N ILE A 380 2.08 -52.83 -25.92
CA ILE A 380 1.93 -52.20 -27.24
C ILE A 380 2.05 -53.17 -28.41
N ALA A 381 2.56 -54.41 -28.19
CA ALA A 381 2.87 -55.38 -29.25
C ALA A 381 1.71 -55.74 -30.20
N ASN A 382 0.46 -55.53 -29.74
CA ASN A 382 -0.74 -55.87 -30.53
C ASN A 382 -1.57 -54.60 -30.90
N LEU A 383 -1.02 -53.41 -30.73
CA LEU A 383 -1.67 -52.15 -31.09
C LEU A 383 -1.10 -51.61 -32.41
N SER A 384 -1.91 -50.85 -33.15
CA SER A 384 -1.39 -50.14 -34.34
C SER A 384 -0.57 -48.93 -33.92
N ASP A 385 0.35 -48.48 -34.77
CA ASP A 385 1.22 -47.33 -34.53
C ASP A 385 0.42 -46.10 -34.20
N ASP A 386 -0.70 -45.83 -34.86
CA ASP A 386 -1.58 -44.68 -34.58
C ASP A 386 -2.16 -44.73 -33.15
N VAL A 387 -2.58 -45.91 -32.67
CA VAL A 387 -3.12 -46.10 -31.32
C VAL A 387 -2.03 -45.95 -30.28
N ILE A 388 -0.82 -46.43 -30.56
CA ILE A 388 0.35 -46.25 -29.68
C ILE A 388 0.70 -44.77 -29.57
N ILE A 389 0.78 -44.09 -30.70
CA ILE A 389 1.07 -42.64 -30.75
C ILE A 389 0.03 -41.84 -29.96
N GLU A 390 -1.28 -42.12 -30.19
CA GLU A 390 -2.38 -41.43 -29.48
C GLU A 390 -2.32 -41.70 -27.96
N MET A 391 -2.04 -42.93 -27.54
CA MET A 391 -1.90 -43.33 -26.15
C MET A 391 -0.71 -42.62 -25.48
N PHE A 392 0.44 -42.56 -26.15
CA PHE A 392 1.61 -41.84 -25.63
C PHE A 392 1.39 -40.34 -25.66
N LYS A 393 0.74 -39.76 -26.67
CA LYS A 393 0.32 -38.36 -26.70
C LYS A 393 -0.59 -38.04 -25.48
N SER A 394 -1.61 -38.85 -25.22
CA SER A 394 -2.52 -38.65 -24.10
C SER A 394 -1.83 -38.81 -22.73
N GLN A 395 -0.85 -39.71 -22.63
CA GLN A 395 -0.07 -39.91 -21.40
C GLN A 395 0.94 -38.78 -21.17
N ILE A 396 1.57 -38.30 -22.21
CA ILE A 396 2.45 -37.13 -22.19
C ILE A 396 1.64 -35.88 -21.82
N GLN A 397 0.45 -35.70 -22.38
CA GLN A 397 -0.47 -34.62 -22.02
C GLN A 397 -0.92 -34.70 -20.55
N GLN A 398 -1.12 -35.90 -19.99
CA GLN A 398 -1.47 -36.05 -18.56
C GLN A 398 -0.27 -35.86 -17.61
N SER A 399 0.93 -36.22 -18.04
CA SER A 399 2.13 -36.10 -17.19
C SER A 399 2.77 -34.72 -17.19
N SER A 400 2.51 -33.90 -18.21
CA SER A 400 2.97 -32.52 -18.31
C SER A 400 1.79 -31.52 -18.29
N SER A 401 0.96 -31.59 -17.26
CA SER A 401 -0.07 -30.56 -17.02
C SER A 401 0.51 -29.18 -16.73
N ASN A 402 1.81 -29.10 -16.49
CA ASN A 402 2.54 -27.85 -16.32
C ASN A 402 2.77 -27.12 -17.64
N THR A 403 2.99 -25.84 -17.54
CA THR A 403 3.43 -24.97 -18.63
C THR A 403 4.83 -24.44 -18.32
N TYR A 404 5.55 -24.00 -19.35
CA TYR A 404 6.82 -23.31 -19.17
C TYR A 404 6.69 -22.16 -18.17
N LYS A 405 5.61 -21.36 -18.29
CA LYS A 405 5.33 -20.25 -17.38
C LYS A 405 5.21 -20.73 -15.93
N ASN A 406 4.42 -21.75 -15.67
CA ASN A 406 4.25 -22.29 -14.31
C ASN A 406 5.57 -22.79 -13.70
N ASN A 407 6.42 -23.45 -14.54
CA ASN A 407 7.73 -23.88 -14.06
C ASN A 407 8.64 -22.71 -13.73
N ILE A 408 8.70 -21.70 -14.57
CA ILE A 408 9.50 -20.48 -14.33
C ILE A 408 9.06 -19.79 -13.03
N GLU A 409 7.75 -19.66 -12.82
CA GLU A 409 7.18 -19.10 -11.59
C GLU A 409 7.51 -19.96 -10.36
N ALA A 410 7.31 -21.28 -10.44
CA ALA A 410 7.63 -22.22 -9.35
C ALA A 410 9.13 -22.24 -9.00
N LEU A 411 10.00 -22.06 -9.97
CA LEU A 411 11.44 -21.95 -9.80
C LEU A 411 11.87 -20.57 -9.29
N GLY A 412 10.95 -19.61 -9.20
CA GLY A 412 11.22 -18.25 -8.76
C GLY A 412 12.14 -17.47 -9.70
N TYR A 413 12.14 -17.79 -11.00
CA TYR A 413 12.90 -17.00 -11.97
C TYR A 413 12.18 -15.71 -12.28
N VAL A 414 12.85 -14.60 -12.07
CA VAL A 414 12.37 -13.26 -12.42
C VAL A 414 13.50 -12.44 -13.04
N THR A 415 13.13 -11.50 -13.89
CA THR A 415 14.06 -10.51 -14.44
C THR A 415 13.76 -9.14 -13.84
N THR A 416 14.79 -8.36 -13.58
CA THR A 416 14.64 -6.99 -13.06
C THR A 416 13.94 -6.05 -14.04
N ASP A 417 13.82 -6.44 -15.29
CA ASP A 417 13.12 -5.67 -16.33
C ASP A 417 11.61 -5.93 -16.33
N ASN A 418 11.13 -7.00 -15.67
CA ASN A 418 9.73 -7.39 -15.66
C ASN A 418 9.19 -7.48 -14.22
N PRO A 419 8.84 -6.36 -13.59
CA PRO A 419 8.24 -6.36 -12.28
C PRO A 419 6.82 -6.97 -12.33
N SER A 420 6.40 -7.57 -11.23
CA SER A 420 5.02 -8.06 -11.04
C SER A 420 4.10 -6.96 -10.50
N LYS A 421 4.69 -5.96 -9.83
CA LYS A 421 3.99 -4.84 -9.23
C LYS A 421 4.88 -3.59 -9.22
N ILE A 422 4.26 -2.44 -9.48
CA ILE A 422 4.90 -1.12 -9.39
C ILE A 422 4.12 -0.31 -8.37
N ASN A 423 4.79 0.13 -7.30
CA ASN A 423 4.25 1.02 -6.29
C ASN A 423 4.86 2.40 -6.46
N ILE A 424 4.03 3.41 -6.71
CA ILE A 424 4.44 4.79 -6.95
C ILE A 424 4.01 5.63 -5.74
N TYR A 425 4.97 6.11 -4.96
CA TYR A 425 4.75 6.92 -3.77
C TYR A 425 4.78 8.40 -4.16
N ALA A 426 3.65 9.06 -4.14
CA ALA A 426 3.55 10.48 -4.48
C ALA A 426 4.03 11.38 -3.33
N LYS A 427 4.55 12.57 -3.66
CA LYS A 427 4.98 13.57 -2.67
C LYS A 427 3.80 14.14 -1.88
N ASP A 428 2.70 14.41 -2.57
CA ASP A 428 1.49 15.01 -2.06
C ASP A 428 0.29 14.65 -2.95
N PHE A 429 -0.87 15.16 -2.62
CA PHE A 429 -2.10 14.85 -3.36
C PHE A 429 -2.11 15.44 -4.78
N GLU A 430 -1.53 16.62 -4.99
CA GLU A 430 -1.41 17.26 -6.31
C GLU A 430 -0.45 16.45 -7.21
N SER A 431 0.66 15.98 -6.64
CA SER A 431 1.60 15.08 -7.32
C SER A 431 0.95 13.76 -7.72
N LYS A 432 0.03 13.24 -6.90
CA LYS A 432 -0.71 12.03 -7.22
C LYS A 432 -1.58 12.18 -8.47
N ASP A 433 -2.28 13.32 -8.59
CA ASP A 433 -3.06 13.63 -9.80
C ASP A 433 -2.14 13.74 -11.02
N ALA A 434 -0.99 14.41 -10.87
CA ALA A 434 0.01 14.50 -11.94
C ALA A 434 0.56 13.13 -12.37
N ILE A 435 0.77 12.20 -11.44
CA ILE A 435 1.16 10.82 -11.76
C ILE A 435 0.07 10.09 -12.54
N SER A 436 -1.20 10.29 -12.16
CA SER A 436 -2.34 9.73 -12.91
C SER A 436 -2.41 10.28 -14.33
N ASP A 437 -2.12 11.57 -14.53
CA ASP A 437 -2.02 12.19 -15.84
C ASP A 437 -0.87 11.62 -16.68
N ILE A 438 0.29 11.34 -16.05
CA ILE A 438 1.44 10.70 -16.72
C ILE A 438 1.07 9.29 -17.22
N ILE A 439 0.36 8.50 -16.40
CA ILE A 439 -0.10 7.16 -16.80
C ILE A 439 -1.14 7.27 -17.92
N SER A 440 -2.04 8.24 -17.84
CA SER A 440 -3.02 8.51 -18.89
C SER A 440 -2.35 8.90 -20.21
N ALA A 441 -1.33 9.77 -20.16
CA ALA A 441 -0.55 10.14 -21.33
C ALA A 441 0.20 8.96 -21.96
N TYR A 442 0.72 8.03 -21.13
CA TYR A 442 1.27 6.76 -21.61
C TYR A 442 0.21 5.94 -22.36
N ASN A 443 -0.99 5.80 -21.78
CA ASN A 443 -2.09 5.06 -22.39
C ASN A 443 -2.53 5.68 -23.72
N ASP A 444 -2.64 7.01 -23.80
CA ASP A 444 -2.96 7.72 -25.04
C ASP A 444 -1.89 7.52 -26.11
N LYS A 445 -0.62 7.51 -25.71
CA LYS A 445 0.50 7.26 -26.62
C LYS A 445 0.43 5.85 -27.20
N VAL A 446 0.32 4.81 -26.37
CA VAL A 446 0.29 3.42 -26.87
C VAL A 446 -0.94 3.15 -27.74
N LYS A 447 -2.10 3.75 -27.43
CA LYS A 447 -3.29 3.72 -28.29
C LYS A 447 -3.06 4.38 -29.64
N SER A 448 -2.43 5.56 -29.66
CA SER A 448 -2.13 6.27 -30.89
C SER A 448 -1.17 5.51 -31.81
N GLU A 449 -0.31 4.66 -31.23
CA GLU A 449 0.62 3.78 -31.92
C GLU A 449 -0.03 2.44 -32.36
N GLY A 450 -1.30 2.19 -32.01
CA GLY A 450 -2.01 0.95 -32.31
C GLY A 450 -1.62 -0.24 -31.42
N ASN A 451 -1.05 0.03 -30.24
CA ASN A 451 -0.55 -0.96 -29.30
C ASN A 451 -1.48 -1.08 -28.07
N ASP A 452 -2.78 -1.26 -28.27
CA ASP A 452 -3.80 -1.32 -27.20
C ASP A 452 -3.49 -2.36 -26.11
N SER A 453 -2.74 -3.41 -26.45
CA SER A 453 -2.31 -4.44 -25.48
C SER A 453 -1.31 -3.95 -24.44
N LEU A 454 -0.73 -2.77 -24.63
CA LEU A 454 0.18 -2.12 -23.68
C LEU A 454 -0.52 -1.13 -22.76
N GLU A 455 -1.84 -0.93 -22.92
CA GLU A 455 -2.62 -0.05 -22.05
C GLU A 455 -2.58 -0.53 -20.61
N ILE A 456 -2.25 0.38 -19.69
CA ILE A 456 -2.19 0.11 -18.25
C ILE A 456 -3.54 0.39 -17.61
N SER A 457 -4.03 -0.60 -16.86
CA SER A 457 -5.24 -0.50 -16.04
C SER A 457 -4.87 -0.67 -14.57
N TYR A 458 -5.36 0.23 -13.72
CA TYR A 458 -5.17 0.18 -12.27
C TYR A 458 -6.36 0.82 -11.56
N THR A 459 -6.52 0.52 -10.27
CA THR A 459 -7.54 1.15 -9.42
C THR A 459 -6.85 2.00 -8.36
N ASP A 460 -7.12 3.30 -8.37
CA ASP A 460 -6.65 4.22 -7.34
C ASP A 460 -7.61 4.26 -6.14
N TYR A 461 -7.50 3.29 -5.24
CA TYR A 461 -8.35 3.19 -4.04
C TYR A 461 -8.25 4.42 -3.13
N ILE A 462 -7.05 4.94 -2.96
CA ILE A 462 -6.80 6.08 -2.07
C ILE A 462 -7.34 7.37 -2.68
N GLY A 463 -7.16 7.58 -3.99
CA GLY A 463 -7.76 8.71 -4.69
C GLY A 463 -9.28 8.72 -4.58
N LEU A 464 -9.93 7.58 -4.77
CA LEU A 464 -11.38 7.43 -4.62
C LEU A 464 -11.84 7.77 -3.18
N MET A 465 -11.19 7.24 -2.16
CA MET A 465 -11.50 7.53 -0.76
C MET A 465 -11.25 9.01 -0.42
N MET A 466 -10.10 9.56 -0.83
CA MET A 466 -9.71 10.93 -0.53
C MET A 466 -10.58 11.97 -1.26
N SER A 467 -11.06 11.68 -2.48
CA SER A 467 -12.00 12.56 -3.18
C SER A 467 -13.28 12.80 -2.38
N SER A 468 -13.79 11.77 -1.72
CA SER A 468 -14.98 11.86 -0.86
C SER A 468 -14.70 12.66 0.42
N VAL A 469 -13.52 12.46 1.05
CA VAL A 469 -13.10 13.25 2.21
C VAL A 469 -12.93 14.72 1.83
N SER A 470 -12.28 15.01 0.69
CA SER A 470 -12.08 16.38 0.19
C SER A 470 -13.41 17.11 -0.03
N LYS A 471 -14.41 16.47 -0.64
CA LYS A 471 -15.76 17.06 -0.82
C LYS A 471 -16.39 17.49 0.52
N VAL A 472 -16.25 16.66 1.56
CA VAL A 472 -16.76 16.99 2.92
C VAL A 472 -16.00 18.17 3.52
N VAL A 473 -14.67 18.19 3.36
CA VAL A 473 -13.81 19.27 3.85
C VAL A 473 -14.13 20.60 3.18
N ASP A 474 -14.29 20.57 1.85
CA ASP A 474 -14.69 21.76 1.06
C ASP A 474 -16.04 22.27 1.51
N ALA A 475 -17.01 21.41 1.72
CA ALA A 475 -18.33 21.80 2.22
C ALA A 475 -18.24 22.49 3.59
N ILE A 476 -17.46 21.93 4.52
CA ILE A 476 -17.21 22.54 5.85
C ILE A 476 -16.51 23.91 5.68
N SER A 477 -15.51 23.99 4.82
CA SER A 477 -14.76 25.23 4.55
C SER A 477 -15.68 26.31 3.95
N TYR A 478 -16.55 25.98 2.99
CA TYR A 478 -17.53 26.93 2.45
C TYR A 478 -18.51 27.43 3.52
N VAL A 479 -18.98 26.56 4.41
CA VAL A 479 -19.86 26.95 5.51
C VAL A 479 -19.12 27.90 6.46
N LEU A 480 -17.87 27.64 6.82
CA LEU A 480 -17.06 28.51 7.67
C LEU A 480 -16.81 29.86 7.00
N ILE A 481 -16.48 29.88 5.72
CA ILE A 481 -16.28 31.10 4.92
C ILE A 481 -17.59 31.94 4.89
N ALA A 482 -18.74 31.27 4.71
CA ALA A 482 -20.03 31.94 4.74
C ALA A 482 -20.29 32.61 6.10
N PHE A 483 -20.04 31.94 7.22
CA PHE A 483 -20.17 32.53 8.58
C PHE A 483 -19.23 33.72 8.78
N VAL A 484 -17.98 33.62 8.33
CA VAL A 484 -17.01 34.72 8.39
C VAL A 484 -17.51 35.91 7.56
N SER A 485 -18.01 35.65 6.34
CA SER A 485 -18.52 36.71 5.46
C SER A 485 -19.72 37.42 6.04
N ILE A 486 -20.69 36.69 6.60
CA ILE A 486 -21.86 37.27 7.30
C ILE A 486 -21.39 38.10 8.52
N SER A 487 -20.47 37.60 9.31
CA SER A 487 -19.91 38.28 10.47
C SER A 487 -19.21 39.60 10.07
N LEU A 488 -18.47 39.61 8.95
CA LEU A 488 -17.82 40.80 8.41
C LEU A 488 -18.85 41.86 7.97
N VAL A 489 -19.92 41.44 7.29
CA VAL A 489 -20.99 42.36 6.88
C VAL A 489 -21.67 43.00 8.11
N VAL A 490 -22.08 42.17 9.06
CA VAL A 490 -22.70 42.67 10.32
C VAL A 490 -21.76 43.60 11.06
N SER A 491 -20.47 43.26 11.16
CA SER A 491 -19.45 44.09 11.78
C SER A 491 -19.32 45.44 11.07
N SER A 492 -19.27 45.46 9.76
CA SER A 492 -19.17 46.68 8.95
C SER A 492 -20.37 47.62 9.18
N ILE A 493 -21.59 47.06 9.20
CA ILE A 493 -22.81 47.82 9.48
C ILE A 493 -22.77 48.41 10.90
N MET A 494 -22.40 47.59 11.89
CA MET A 494 -22.32 48.01 13.28
C MET A 494 -21.28 49.14 13.46
N ILE A 495 -20.12 49.01 12.83
CA ILE A 495 -19.07 50.04 12.83
C ILE A 495 -19.63 51.35 12.22
N GLY A 496 -20.33 51.26 11.08
CA GLY A 496 -20.96 52.40 10.43
C GLY A 496 -21.97 53.13 11.36
N ILE A 497 -22.84 52.36 12.01
CA ILE A 497 -23.84 52.91 12.94
C ILE A 497 -23.17 53.61 14.14
N ILE A 498 -22.19 52.96 14.77
CA ILE A 498 -21.50 53.52 15.94
C ILE A 498 -20.71 54.78 15.56
N THR A 499 -20.01 54.76 14.41
CA THR A 499 -19.30 55.93 13.90
C THR A 499 -20.27 57.08 13.61
N TYR A 500 -21.43 56.79 13.01
CA TYR A 500 -22.48 57.81 12.78
C TYR A 500 -23.01 58.41 14.06
N ILE A 501 -23.31 57.63 15.10
CA ILE A 501 -23.77 58.10 16.41
C ILE A 501 -22.69 58.95 17.06
N SER A 502 -21.41 58.52 17.07
CA SER A 502 -20.29 59.25 17.62
C SER A 502 -20.10 60.63 16.98
N VAL A 503 -20.29 60.73 15.65
CA VAL A 503 -20.25 62.04 14.94
C VAL A 503 -21.43 62.92 15.33
N LEU A 504 -22.64 62.37 15.52
CA LEU A 504 -23.81 63.13 15.96
C LEU A 504 -23.63 63.71 17.36
N GLU A 505 -23.10 62.97 18.31
CA GLU A 505 -22.85 63.41 19.68
C GLU A 505 -21.83 64.56 19.78
N ARG A 506 -20.86 64.58 18.82
CA ARG A 506 -19.82 65.63 18.74
C ARG A 506 -20.20 66.81 17.83
N THR A 507 -21.50 66.96 17.48
CA THR A 507 -21.96 68.06 16.64
C THR A 507 -21.60 69.45 17.15
N LYS A 508 -21.57 69.65 18.46
CA LYS A 508 -21.13 70.94 19.10
C LYS A 508 -19.63 71.21 18.87
N GLU A 509 -18.78 70.23 19.00
CA GLU A 509 -17.33 70.33 18.77
C GLU A 509 -17.06 70.64 17.28
N ILE A 510 -17.76 69.96 16.38
CA ILE A 510 -17.73 70.22 14.93
C ILE A 510 -18.16 71.63 14.61
N GLY A 511 -19.23 72.14 15.29
CA GLY A 511 -19.70 73.48 15.15
C GLY A 511 -18.68 74.54 15.60
N ILE A 512 -18.00 74.35 16.74
CA ILE A 512 -16.91 75.20 17.24
C ILE A 512 -15.74 75.20 16.23
N LEU A 513 -15.27 74.08 15.76
CA LEU A 513 -14.18 73.98 14.79
C LEU A 513 -14.53 74.74 13.48
N ARG A 514 -15.76 74.65 13.03
CA ARG A 514 -16.23 75.40 11.84
C ARG A 514 -16.32 76.92 12.08
N SER A 515 -16.70 77.31 13.23
CA SER A 515 -16.76 78.72 13.59
C SER A 515 -15.38 79.39 13.66
N ILE A 516 -14.33 78.64 13.94
CA ILE A 516 -12.92 79.09 13.97
C ILE A 516 -12.31 79.03 12.54
N GLY A 517 -13.05 78.54 11.52
CA GLY A 517 -12.60 78.53 10.11
C GLY A 517 -12.10 77.21 9.58
N ALA A 518 -12.26 76.10 10.28
CA ALA A 518 -11.87 74.77 9.75
C ALA A 518 -12.72 74.34 8.57
N SER A 519 -12.08 73.80 7.50
CA SER A 519 -12.78 73.27 6.34
C SER A 519 -13.46 71.94 6.65
N LYS A 520 -14.49 71.58 5.86
CA LYS A 520 -15.13 70.24 5.96
C LYS A 520 -14.11 69.11 5.81
N HIS A 521 -13.10 69.31 5.00
CA HIS A 521 -12.07 68.35 4.72
C HIS A 521 -11.14 68.13 5.92
N ASP A 522 -10.77 69.19 6.62
CA ASP A 522 -9.93 69.12 7.81
C ASP A 522 -10.65 68.41 8.98
N ILE A 523 -11.93 68.71 9.18
CA ILE A 523 -12.78 68.03 10.16
C ILE A 523 -12.89 66.55 9.83
N SER A 524 -13.17 66.20 8.59
CA SER A 524 -13.24 64.80 8.16
C SER A 524 -11.92 64.05 8.39
N ARG A 525 -10.77 64.71 8.11
CA ARG A 525 -9.45 64.11 8.36
C ARG A 525 -9.22 63.80 9.85
N VAL A 526 -9.61 64.69 10.75
CA VAL A 526 -9.45 64.50 12.18
C VAL A 526 -10.28 63.30 12.67
N PHE A 527 -11.56 63.20 12.29
CA PHE A 527 -12.43 62.10 12.66
C PHE A 527 -12.02 60.77 12.03
N ASN A 528 -11.57 60.79 10.79
CA ASN A 528 -11.06 59.60 10.13
C ASN A 528 -9.76 59.09 10.80
N ALA A 529 -8.87 60.02 11.21
CA ALA A 529 -7.65 59.68 11.93
C ALA A 529 -7.96 59.07 13.30
N GLU A 530 -8.92 59.62 14.03
CA GLU A 530 -9.37 59.11 15.33
C GLU A 530 -9.92 57.69 15.19
N THR A 531 -10.82 57.45 14.20
CA THR A 531 -11.42 56.14 13.93
C THR A 531 -10.36 55.15 13.51
N MET A 532 -9.40 55.57 12.69
CA MET A 532 -8.29 54.74 12.24
C MET A 532 -7.38 54.29 13.39
N ILE A 533 -7.04 55.21 14.30
CA ILE A 533 -6.22 54.90 15.48
C ILE A 533 -6.95 53.92 16.40
N VAL A 534 -8.24 54.16 16.67
CA VAL A 534 -9.05 53.28 17.51
C VAL A 534 -9.15 51.88 16.88
N GLY A 535 -9.40 51.83 15.58
CA GLY A 535 -9.46 50.57 14.83
C GLY A 535 -8.14 49.80 14.84
N LEU A 536 -7.01 50.51 14.66
CA LEU A 536 -5.68 49.88 14.65
C LEU A 536 -5.31 49.33 16.05
N VAL A 537 -5.54 50.11 17.10
CA VAL A 537 -5.28 49.68 18.48
C VAL A 537 -6.19 48.49 18.86
N ALA A 538 -7.48 48.57 18.54
CA ALA A 538 -8.42 47.49 18.80
C ALA A 538 -8.05 46.23 18.03
N GLY A 539 -7.59 46.38 16.76
CA GLY A 539 -7.10 45.28 15.91
C GLY A 539 -5.88 44.59 16.51
N MET A 540 -4.86 45.35 16.93
CA MET A 540 -3.67 44.79 17.57
C MET A 540 -4.00 44.03 18.86
N ILE A 541 -4.87 44.59 19.70
CA ILE A 541 -5.32 43.93 20.93
C ILE A 541 -6.12 42.65 20.59
N GLY A 542 -7.01 42.72 19.60
CA GLY A 542 -7.81 41.59 19.15
C GLY A 542 -6.94 40.42 18.64
N ILE A 543 -5.96 40.70 17.78
CA ILE A 543 -4.99 39.70 17.28
C ILE A 543 -4.17 39.13 18.43
N GLY A 544 -3.62 39.97 19.32
CA GLY A 544 -2.86 39.51 20.47
C GLY A 544 -3.65 38.56 21.39
N PHE A 545 -4.93 38.87 21.62
CA PHE A 545 -5.81 38.03 22.41
C PHE A 545 -6.15 36.71 21.72
N THR A 546 -6.34 36.75 20.41
CA THR A 546 -6.57 35.54 19.60
C THR A 546 -5.38 34.60 19.62
N LEU A 547 -4.14 35.13 19.50
CA LEU A 547 -2.93 34.32 19.61
C LEU A 547 -2.79 33.64 20.98
N LEU A 548 -3.15 34.36 22.06
CA LEU A 548 -3.17 33.78 23.41
C LEU A 548 -4.24 32.71 23.59
N LEU A 549 -5.42 32.88 22.99
CA LEU A 549 -6.50 31.88 23.03
C LEU A 549 -6.20 30.66 22.17
N ASN A 550 -5.45 30.79 21.09
CA ASN A 550 -5.06 29.65 20.24
C ASN A 550 -4.20 28.60 20.97
N ILE A 551 -3.44 29.01 21.99
CA ILE A 551 -2.61 28.08 22.79
C ILE A 551 -3.49 27.01 23.47
N PRO A 552 -4.45 27.36 24.35
CA PRO A 552 -5.30 26.38 25.01
C PRO A 552 -6.23 25.67 24.02
N ILE A 553 -6.69 26.34 22.97
CA ILE A 553 -7.53 25.72 21.92
C ILE A 553 -6.75 24.59 21.20
N ASN A 554 -5.51 24.83 20.80
CA ASN A 554 -4.66 23.83 20.19
C ASN A 554 -4.39 22.62 21.10
N ILE A 555 -4.22 22.86 22.41
CA ILE A 555 -4.05 21.79 23.39
C ILE A 555 -5.32 20.92 23.47
N ILE A 556 -6.50 21.56 23.52
CA ILE A 556 -7.79 20.84 23.56
C ILE A 556 -8.03 20.07 22.26
N ILE A 557 -7.76 20.69 21.12
CA ILE A 557 -7.91 20.06 19.80
C ILE A 557 -6.97 18.84 19.69
N LYS A 558 -5.68 18.97 20.02
CA LYS A 558 -4.75 17.84 20.05
C LYS A 558 -5.24 16.70 20.94
N LYS A 559 -5.74 17.02 22.13
CA LYS A 559 -6.26 16.01 23.06
C LYS A 559 -7.54 15.34 22.56
N PHE A 560 -8.41 16.08 21.87
CA PHE A 560 -9.65 15.56 21.28
C PHE A 560 -9.34 14.66 20.07
N PHE A 561 -8.45 15.06 19.19
CA PHE A 561 -8.04 14.25 18.03
C PHE A 561 -7.22 13.01 18.43
N ASN A 562 -6.39 13.10 19.46
CA ASN A 562 -5.75 11.91 20.02
C ASN A 562 -6.77 10.94 20.65
N PHE A 563 -7.92 11.43 21.13
CA PHE A 563 -9.02 10.58 21.64
C PHE A 563 -9.83 9.93 20.50
N LEU A 564 -9.95 10.56 19.33
CA LEU A 564 -10.63 10.01 18.14
C LEU A 564 -9.75 9.07 17.30
N ARG A 565 -8.47 8.91 17.66
CA ARG A 565 -7.49 8.02 17.02
C ARG A 565 -7.54 6.57 17.56
N PHE A 566 -8.61 6.19 18.28
CA PHE A 566 -8.88 4.82 18.72
C PHE A 566 -9.79 4.10 17.75
#